data_49a884270caf16754f8ecf87db9d4c5d
#
_entry.id   49a884270caf16754f8ecf87db9d4c5d
#
_cell.length_a   1.000
_cell.length_b   1.000
_cell.length_c   1.000
_cell.angle_alpha   90.00
_cell.angle_beta   90.00
_cell.angle_gamma   90.00
#
_symmetry.space_group_name_H-M   'P 1'
#
loop_
_entity.id
_entity.type
_entity.pdbx_description
1 polymer ?
#
loop_
_entity_poly.entity_id
_entity_poly.type
_entity_poly.pdbx_seq_one_letter_code
_entity_poly.pdbx_strand_id
1 'polypeptide(L)'
;MIGGTGTISSAITRQLAAGGHELWLLNRGSRKNEVPASVKQVIADIDDTDEVLRQLGDAQFDAVCEFIGFLPSQVERDIRLFKGRTRQYVYISSASAYNKPAANHVITEGTTLANPHWEYSRNKIACEELLMREWRDNGFPITIVRPSHTYCERGVPVSVHGPKGSWQVLKRMMEGKPVIVNGDGSSLWTLTWNEDFARGFIGLLGNPKALGEAFQIMSDEQLSWDQIYHCVANALGVEPKLYHVASDFLVATSPKAWDFEGNLIGDKSVTVIFDCSKLKRAVPGFCATTPFHEGVRRCVAHILAHPELQTEDPEFDAWCDRVIAAQEKAKAL
;
A
#
# COMPACT_ATOMS: atom_id res chain seq x y z
N MET A 1 -5.60 -8.45 14.97
CA MET A 1 -5.00 -8.02 13.68
C MET A 1 -3.91 -9.02 13.32
N ILE A 2 -3.91 -9.54 12.12
CA ILE A 2 -2.87 -10.40 11.55
C ILE A 2 -1.87 -9.49 10.83
N GLY A 3 -0.65 -9.38 11.35
CA GLY A 3 0.28 -8.27 11.09
C GLY A 3 0.07 -7.15 12.12
N GLY A 4 0.29 -5.88 11.77
CA GLY A 4 0.03 -4.76 12.69
C GLY A 4 1.19 -3.77 12.83
N THR A 5 2.36 -4.07 12.29
CA THR A 5 3.57 -3.24 12.34
C THR A 5 4.04 -2.76 10.95
N GLY A 6 3.25 -3.02 9.91
CA GLY A 6 3.53 -2.59 8.54
C GLY A 6 3.18 -1.11 8.28
N THR A 7 3.44 -0.63 7.06
CA THR A 7 3.18 0.76 6.63
C THR A 7 1.72 1.17 6.89
N ILE A 8 0.77 0.33 6.50
CA ILE A 8 -0.67 0.59 6.66
C ILE A 8 -1.09 0.34 8.11
N SER A 9 -0.74 -0.82 8.65
CA SER A 9 -1.29 -1.33 9.90
C SER A 9 -0.74 -0.65 11.16
N SER A 10 0.45 -0.06 11.12
CA SER A 10 1.06 0.55 12.31
C SER A 10 0.24 1.74 12.86
N ALA A 11 -0.29 2.59 11.97
CA ALA A 11 -1.15 3.70 12.37
C ALA A 11 -2.49 3.20 12.94
N ILE A 12 -3.07 2.16 12.33
CA ILE A 12 -4.31 1.52 12.83
C ILE A 12 -4.06 0.95 14.23
N THR A 13 -2.95 0.25 14.43
CA THR A 13 -2.55 -0.29 15.73
C THR A 13 -2.45 0.80 16.80
N ARG A 14 -1.76 1.91 16.49
CA ARG A 14 -1.62 3.04 17.43
C ARG A 14 -2.97 3.69 17.75
N GLN A 15 -3.80 3.96 16.74
CA GLN A 15 -5.09 4.62 16.94
C GLN A 15 -6.08 3.74 17.70
N LEU A 16 -6.15 2.43 17.41
CA LEU A 16 -7.00 1.51 18.15
C LEU A 16 -6.56 1.37 19.61
N ALA A 17 -5.25 1.23 19.86
CA ALA A 17 -4.71 1.17 21.22
C ALA A 17 -5.00 2.45 22.01
N ALA A 18 -4.84 3.62 21.39
CA ALA A 18 -5.15 4.92 22.00
C ALA A 18 -6.67 5.11 22.22
N GLY A 19 -7.51 4.52 21.37
CA GLY A 19 -8.97 4.52 21.50
C GLY A 19 -9.54 3.58 22.57
N GLY A 20 -8.67 2.86 23.31
CA GLY A 20 -9.08 1.98 24.40
C GLY A 20 -9.67 0.64 23.95
N HIS A 21 -9.45 0.24 22.70
CA HIS A 21 -9.86 -1.06 22.19
C HIS A 21 -8.96 -2.17 22.76
N GLU A 22 -9.56 -3.33 23.07
CA GLU A 22 -8.81 -4.55 23.36
C GLU A 22 -8.22 -5.08 22.06
N LEU A 23 -6.93 -4.83 21.84
CA LEU A 23 -6.24 -5.15 20.60
C LEU A 23 -5.30 -6.33 20.76
N TRP A 24 -5.42 -7.31 19.87
CA TRP A 24 -4.53 -8.45 19.75
C TRP A 24 -3.77 -8.37 18.43
N LEU A 25 -2.44 -8.49 18.46
CA LEU A 25 -1.59 -8.59 17.27
C LEU A 25 -1.01 -9.99 17.15
N LEU A 26 -1.36 -10.67 16.08
CA LEU A 26 -0.70 -11.90 15.66
C LEU A 26 0.43 -11.56 14.71
N ASN A 27 1.67 -11.80 15.14
CA ASN A 27 2.87 -11.53 14.38
C ASN A 27 4.05 -12.39 14.82
N ARG A 28 5.16 -12.40 14.06
CA ARG A 28 6.38 -13.17 14.35
C ARG A 28 7.32 -12.49 15.36
N GLY A 29 6.93 -11.36 15.92
CA GLY A 29 7.68 -10.66 16.98
C GLY A 29 8.94 -9.92 16.52
N SER A 30 9.20 -9.75 15.23
CA SER A 30 10.41 -9.08 14.72
C SER A 30 10.47 -7.58 15.03
N ARG A 31 9.33 -6.94 15.31
CA ARG A 31 9.20 -5.50 15.60
C ARG A 31 8.48 -5.24 16.92
N LYS A 32 8.90 -5.93 17.98
CA LYS A 32 8.25 -5.85 19.30
C LYS A 32 8.20 -4.45 19.89
N ASN A 33 9.24 -3.65 19.68
CA ASN A 33 9.38 -2.32 20.26
C ASN A 33 8.46 -1.26 19.62
N GLU A 34 7.84 -1.59 18.48
CA GLU A 34 6.90 -0.70 17.79
C GLU A 34 5.44 -0.91 18.24
N VAL A 35 5.18 -1.85 19.14
CA VAL A 35 3.84 -2.20 19.60
C VAL A 35 3.53 -1.51 20.92
N PRO A 36 2.42 -0.75 21.04
CA PRO A 36 2.02 -0.13 22.30
C PRO A 36 1.87 -1.17 23.43
N ALA A 37 2.25 -0.83 24.66
CA ALA A 37 2.26 -1.75 25.79
C ALA A 37 0.88 -2.31 26.18
N SER A 38 -0.20 -1.60 25.83
CA SER A 38 -1.58 -2.04 26.05
C SER A 38 -2.04 -3.15 25.09
N VAL A 39 -1.27 -3.45 24.04
CA VAL A 39 -1.65 -4.40 22.99
C VAL A 39 -1.20 -5.81 23.36
N LYS A 40 -2.12 -6.77 23.32
CA LYS A 40 -1.81 -8.18 23.50
C LYS A 40 -1.10 -8.73 22.26
N GLN A 41 0.03 -9.38 22.44
CA GLN A 41 0.78 -9.98 21.34
C GLN A 41 0.64 -11.50 21.35
N VAL A 42 0.23 -12.05 20.22
CA VAL A 42 0.28 -13.47 19.89
C VAL A 42 1.50 -13.67 19.00
N ILE A 43 2.58 -14.20 19.56
CA ILE A 43 3.84 -14.39 18.83
C ILE A 43 3.84 -15.79 18.24
N ALA A 44 3.46 -15.87 16.95
CA ALA A 44 3.44 -17.12 16.20
C ALA A 44 3.61 -16.83 14.69
N ASP A 45 4.00 -17.84 13.95
CA ASP A 45 3.76 -17.84 12.49
C ASP A 45 2.29 -18.18 12.25
N ILE A 46 1.60 -17.39 11.45
CA ILE A 46 0.18 -17.61 11.14
C ILE A 46 -0.05 -18.94 10.42
N ASP A 47 0.97 -19.46 9.73
CA ASP A 47 0.90 -20.76 9.05
C ASP A 47 0.99 -21.96 10.02
N ASP A 48 1.50 -21.75 11.23
CA ASP A 48 1.40 -22.70 12.35
C ASP A 48 0.03 -22.55 13.03
N THR A 49 -1.01 -23.09 12.38
CA THR A 49 -2.40 -22.93 12.78
C THR A 49 -2.68 -23.55 14.16
N ASP A 50 -1.98 -24.63 14.55
CA ASP A 50 -2.16 -25.29 15.84
C ASP A 50 -1.64 -24.40 16.97
N GLU A 51 -0.47 -23.82 16.80
CA GLU A 51 0.09 -22.88 17.76
C GLU A 51 -0.76 -21.60 17.86
N VAL A 52 -1.24 -21.06 16.72
CA VAL A 52 -2.18 -19.93 16.71
C VAL A 52 -3.43 -20.24 17.51
N LEU A 53 -4.10 -21.37 17.24
CA LEU A 53 -5.31 -21.80 17.96
C LEU A 53 -5.06 -22.00 19.44
N ARG A 54 -3.92 -22.59 19.81
CA ARG A 54 -3.52 -22.78 21.20
C ARG A 54 -3.40 -21.45 21.94
N GLN A 55 -2.78 -20.44 21.33
CA GLN A 55 -2.61 -19.12 21.94
C GLN A 55 -3.91 -18.30 21.96
N LEU A 56 -4.74 -18.41 20.94
CA LEU A 56 -6.04 -17.73 20.88
C LEU A 56 -7.07 -18.33 21.84
N GLY A 57 -6.97 -19.64 22.16
CA GLY A 57 -7.95 -20.34 23.00
C GLY A 57 -9.36 -20.19 22.44
N ASP A 58 -10.31 -19.84 23.32
CA ASP A 58 -11.73 -19.62 22.97
C ASP A 58 -12.07 -18.16 22.67
N ALA A 59 -11.06 -17.31 22.41
CA ALA A 59 -11.25 -15.89 22.15
C ALA A 59 -12.19 -15.66 20.98
N GLN A 60 -13.10 -14.70 21.17
CA GLN A 60 -14.03 -14.19 20.15
C GLN A 60 -13.63 -12.75 19.84
N PHE A 61 -13.79 -12.34 18.59
CA PHE A 61 -13.38 -11.03 18.12
C PHE A 61 -14.54 -10.29 17.46
N ASP A 62 -14.70 -9.00 17.75
CA ASP A 62 -15.61 -8.15 17.01
C ASP A 62 -15.12 -7.96 15.57
N ALA A 63 -13.81 -7.82 15.38
CA ALA A 63 -13.20 -7.78 14.05
C ALA A 63 -11.84 -8.48 14.02
N VAL A 64 -11.58 -9.23 12.94
CA VAL A 64 -10.26 -9.75 12.56
C VAL A 64 -9.83 -9.04 11.29
N CYS A 65 -8.61 -8.47 11.28
CA CYS A 65 -8.08 -7.70 10.17
C CYS A 65 -6.80 -8.34 9.62
N GLU A 66 -6.80 -8.67 8.33
CA GLU A 66 -5.71 -9.36 7.65
C GLU A 66 -4.91 -8.40 6.77
N PHE A 67 -3.62 -8.19 7.12
CA PHE A 67 -2.71 -7.29 6.42
C PHE A 67 -1.60 -7.99 5.64
N ILE A 68 -1.43 -9.30 5.81
CA ILE A 68 -0.32 -10.08 5.23
C ILE A 68 -0.79 -11.25 4.36
N GLY A 69 -2.09 -11.34 4.07
CA GLY A 69 -2.66 -12.31 3.14
C GLY A 69 -2.51 -11.87 1.68
N PHE A 70 -1.72 -12.60 0.90
CA PHE A 70 -1.43 -12.29 -0.50
C PHE A 70 -1.93 -13.37 -1.46
N LEU A 71 -2.19 -14.58 -0.96
CA LEU A 71 -2.58 -15.73 -1.75
C LEU A 71 -3.93 -16.29 -1.28
N PRO A 72 -4.75 -16.87 -2.19
CA PRO A 72 -6.02 -17.52 -1.81
C PRO A 72 -5.86 -18.55 -0.69
N SER A 73 -4.80 -19.36 -0.69
CA SER A 73 -4.55 -20.37 0.35
C SER A 73 -4.39 -19.76 1.75
N GLN A 74 -3.85 -18.53 1.84
CA GLN A 74 -3.73 -17.81 3.10
C GLN A 74 -5.09 -17.34 3.59
N VAL A 75 -5.95 -16.87 2.69
CA VAL A 75 -7.34 -16.51 3.01
C VAL A 75 -8.15 -17.73 3.43
N GLU A 76 -7.98 -18.87 2.76
CA GLU A 76 -8.62 -20.15 3.16
C GLU A 76 -8.19 -20.59 4.56
N ARG A 77 -6.92 -20.44 4.90
CA ARG A 77 -6.39 -20.66 6.24
C ARG A 77 -7.12 -19.78 7.26
N ASP A 78 -7.24 -18.47 6.98
CA ASP A 78 -7.87 -17.52 7.89
C ASP A 78 -9.36 -17.79 8.06
N ILE A 79 -10.05 -18.16 7.00
CA ILE A 79 -11.47 -18.59 7.10
C ILE A 79 -11.59 -19.76 8.06
N ARG A 80 -10.71 -20.79 7.97
CA ARG A 80 -10.74 -21.94 8.89
C ARG A 80 -10.45 -21.54 10.33
N LEU A 81 -9.51 -20.59 10.55
CA LEU A 81 -9.14 -20.13 11.89
C LEU A 81 -10.24 -19.28 12.56
N PHE A 82 -10.93 -18.44 11.78
CA PHE A 82 -11.79 -17.40 12.34
C PHE A 82 -13.29 -17.57 12.07
N LYS A 83 -13.70 -18.57 11.29
CA LYS A 83 -15.13 -18.89 11.09
C LYS A 83 -15.79 -19.24 12.43
N GLY A 84 -16.84 -18.51 12.78
CA GLY A 84 -17.52 -18.62 14.07
C GLY A 84 -16.80 -17.94 15.24
N ARG A 85 -15.64 -17.32 15.01
CA ARG A 85 -14.85 -16.58 16.03
C ARG A 85 -14.82 -15.09 15.83
N THR A 86 -15.30 -14.58 14.69
CA THR A 86 -15.33 -13.14 14.40
C THR A 86 -16.68 -12.70 13.89
N ARG A 87 -17.04 -11.45 14.21
CA ARG A 87 -18.25 -10.78 13.68
C ARG A 87 -17.97 -10.02 12.38
N GLN A 88 -16.70 -9.73 12.11
CA GLN A 88 -16.25 -9.09 10.87
C GLN A 88 -14.81 -9.55 10.55
N TYR A 89 -14.57 -9.96 9.32
CA TYR A 89 -13.24 -10.23 8.79
C TYR A 89 -12.89 -9.19 7.74
N VAL A 90 -11.89 -8.36 8.02
CA VAL A 90 -11.48 -7.27 7.14
C VAL A 90 -10.20 -7.65 6.41
N TYR A 91 -10.31 -7.76 5.10
CA TYR A 91 -9.21 -8.13 4.21
C TYR A 91 -8.62 -6.90 3.51
N ILE A 92 -7.29 -6.74 3.59
CA ILE A 92 -6.58 -5.72 2.82
C ILE A 92 -6.22 -6.27 1.45
N SER A 93 -6.96 -5.80 0.45
CA SER A 93 -6.70 -6.01 -0.97
C SER A 93 -5.76 -4.93 -1.53
N SER A 94 -5.96 -4.49 -2.77
CA SER A 94 -5.17 -3.44 -3.41
C SER A 94 -5.97 -2.76 -4.52
N ALA A 95 -5.76 -1.47 -4.72
CA ALA A 95 -6.27 -0.74 -5.88
C ALA A 95 -5.58 -1.15 -7.20
N SER A 96 -4.46 -1.85 -7.14
CA SER A 96 -3.85 -2.45 -8.34
C SER A 96 -4.69 -3.59 -8.93
N ALA A 97 -5.68 -4.09 -8.18
CA ALA A 97 -6.65 -5.07 -8.68
C ALA A 97 -7.61 -4.51 -9.74
N TYR A 98 -7.85 -3.20 -9.76
CA TYR A 98 -8.67 -2.60 -10.80
C TYR A 98 -8.02 -2.69 -12.18
N ASN A 99 -8.84 -2.93 -13.22
CA ASN A 99 -8.37 -2.95 -14.60
C ASN A 99 -7.71 -1.63 -15.00
N LYS A 100 -6.52 -1.71 -15.61
CA LYS A 100 -5.76 -0.55 -16.06
C LYS A 100 -5.22 -0.77 -17.50
N PRO A 101 -5.46 0.17 -18.41
CA PRO A 101 -6.31 1.35 -18.23
C PRO A 101 -7.78 0.96 -18.04
N ALA A 102 -8.46 1.62 -17.11
CA ALA A 102 -9.89 1.47 -16.96
C ALA A 102 -10.67 2.21 -18.06
N ALA A 103 -11.91 1.80 -18.31
CA ALA A 103 -12.78 2.49 -19.27
C ALA A 103 -13.09 3.96 -18.86
N ASN A 104 -13.00 4.25 -17.56
CA ASN A 104 -13.09 5.59 -17.00
C ASN A 104 -11.91 5.80 -16.03
N HIS A 105 -11.25 6.94 -16.11
CA HIS A 105 -10.15 7.28 -15.19
C HIS A 105 -10.63 7.53 -13.74
N VAL A 106 -11.92 7.77 -13.54
CA VAL A 106 -12.53 7.81 -12.20
C VAL A 106 -12.89 6.39 -11.78
N ILE A 107 -12.18 5.90 -10.79
CA ILE A 107 -12.28 4.54 -10.25
C ILE A 107 -13.26 4.53 -9.08
N THR A 108 -14.20 3.62 -9.12
CA THR A 108 -15.11 3.29 -8.02
C THR A 108 -14.95 1.83 -7.62
N GLU A 109 -15.56 1.40 -6.52
CA GLU A 109 -15.54 -0.02 -6.11
C GLU A 109 -16.23 -0.95 -7.11
N GLY A 110 -17.07 -0.40 -8.00
CA GLY A 110 -17.71 -1.12 -9.11
C GLY A 110 -16.86 -1.23 -10.38
N THR A 111 -15.67 -0.60 -10.42
CA THR A 111 -14.76 -0.73 -11.55
C THR A 111 -14.29 -2.18 -11.68
N THR A 112 -14.25 -2.70 -12.91
CA THR A 112 -13.84 -4.09 -13.19
C THR A 112 -12.48 -4.42 -12.59
N LEU A 113 -12.37 -5.59 -11.99
CA LEU A 113 -11.12 -6.14 -11.49
C LEU A 113 -10.45 -6.97 -12.57
N ALA A 114 -9.26 -6.58 -12.99
CA ALA A 114 -8.40 -7.32 -13.91
C ALA A 114 -7.00 -6.71 -13.92
N ASN A 115 -5.97 -7.54 -13.92
CA ASN A 115 -4.60 -7.05 -14.11
C ASN A 115 -3.74 -8.13 -14.79
N PRO A 116 -3.61 -8.11 -16.12
CA PRO A 116 -2.81 -9.10 -16.83
C PRO A 116 -1.30 -8.97 -16.59
N HIS A 117 -0.84 -7.79 -16.15
CA HIS A 117 0.57 -7.46 -16.01
C HIS A 117 1.17 -7.80 -14.65
N TRP A 118 0.34 -7.98 -13.61
CA TRP A 118 0.85 -8.15 -12.25
C TRP A 118 0.25 -9.36 -11.52
N GLU A 119 1.10 -10.34 -11.22
CA GLU A 119 0.68 -11.54 -10.49
C GLU A 119 0.16 -11.19 -9.08
N TYR A 120 0.81 -10.27 -8.39
CA TYR A 120 0.33 -9.75 -7.11
C TYR A 120 -1.15 -9.31 -7.17
N SER A 121 -1.50 -8.53 -8.19
CA SER A 121 -2.87 -8.05 -8.38
C SER A 121 -3.85 -9.17 -8.70
N ARG A 122 -3.45 -10.13 -9.55
CA ARG A 122 -4.28 -11.32 -9.84
C ARG A 122 -4.55 -12.14 -8.58
N ASN A 123 -3.54 -12.32 -7.73
CA ASN A 123 -3.69 -13.00 -6.44
C ASN A 123 -4.65 -12.26 -5.51
N LYS A 124 -4.56 -10.91 -5.44
CA LYS A 124 -5.52 -10.10 -4.65
C LYS A 124 -6.96 -10.25 -5.18
N ILE A 125 -7.15 -10.26 -6.51
CA ILE A 125 -8.46 -10.51 -7.14
C ILE A 125 -8.99 -11.89 -6.73
N ALA A 126 -8.19 -12.92 -6.85
CA ALA A 126 -8.59 -14.28 -6.48
C ALA A 126 -8.95 -14.41 -4.97
N CYS A 127 -8.24 -13.69 -4.10
CA CYS A 127 -8.60 -13.59 -2.68
C CYS A 127 -9.97 -12.92 -2.47
N GLU A 128 -10.25 -11.83 -3.17
CA GLU A 128 -11.54 -11.15 -3.09
C GLU A 128 -12.69 -12.03 -3.59
N GLU A 129 -12.50 -12.71 -4.71
CA GLU A 129 -13.50 -13.64 -5.27
C GLU A 129 -13.83 -14.79 -4.31
N LEU A 130 -12.80 -15.35 -3.66
CA LEU A 130 -12.96 -16.37 -2.63
C LEU A 130 -13.77 -15.83 -1.44
N LEU A 131 -13.41 -14.66 -0.92
CA LEU A 131 -14.09 -14.05 0.22
C LEU A 131 -15.54 -13.69 -0.10
N MET A 132 -15.80 -13.12 -1.28
CA MET A 132 -17.16 -12.80 -1.72
C MET A 132 -18.01 -14.05 -1.90
N ARG A 133 -17.44 -15.16 -2.34
CA ARG A 133 -18.12 -16.46 -2.39
C ARG A 133 -18.43 -16.97 -0.98
N GLU A 134 -17.46 -16.95 -0.07
CA GLU A 134 -17.67 -17.37 1.33
C GLU A 134 -18.74 -16.54 2.05
N TRP A 135 -18.82 -15.25 1.76
CA TRP A 135 -19.89 -14.39 2.27
C TRP A 135 -21.26 -14.85 1.75
N ARG A 136 -21.42 -15.04 0.44
CA ARG A 136 -22.71 -15.40 -0.17
C ARG A 136 -23.18 -16.80 0.19
N ASP A 137 -22.26 -17.78 0.18
CA ASP A 137 -22.60 -19.18 0.29
C ASP A 137 -22.60 -19.68 1.75
N ASN A 138 -21.73 -19.12 2.58
CA ASN A 138 -21.43 -19.59 3.93
C ASN A 138 -21.65 -18.55 5.03
N GLY A 139 -21.99 -17.30 4.69
CA GLY A 139 -22.25 -16.22 5.64
C GLY A 139 -20.98 -15.76 6.39
N PHE A 140 -19.78 -16.02 5.86
CA PHE A 140 -18.54 -15.52 6.48
C PHE A 140 -18.48 -13.99 6.40
N PRO A 141 -18.41 -13.26 7.53
CA PRO A 141 -18.71 -11.83 7.59
C PRO A 141 -17.54 -10.96 7.09
N ILE A 142 -17.37 -10.85 5.79
CA ILE A 142 -16.23 -10.15 5.18
C ILE A 142 -16.46 -8.65 4.98
N THR A 143 -15.37 -7.91 4.98
CA THR A 143 -15.23 -6.55 4.41
C THR A 143 -13.91 -6.49 3.65
N ILE A 144 -13.94 -5.98 2.42
CA ILE A 144 -12.75 -5.84 1.59
C ILE A 144 -12.32 -4.38 1.60
N VAL A 145 -11.03 -4.10 1.80
CA VAL A 145 -10.46 -2.75 1.71
C VAL A 145 -9.38 -2.71 0.65
N ARG A 146 -9.50 -1.79 -0.30
CA ARG A 146 -8.56 -1.59 -1.41
C ARG A 146 -7.80 -0.28 -1.20
N PRO A 147 -6.60 -0.31 -0.57
CA PRO A 147 -5.71 0.85 -0.53
C PRO A 147 -5.07 1.09 -1.90
N SER A 148 -4.78 2.37 -2.23
CA SER A 148 -3.81 2.74 -3.23
C SER A 148 -2.42 2.88 -2.57
N HIS A 149 -1.61 3.84 -2.96
CA HIS A 149 -0.29 4.04 -2.40
C HIS A 149 -0.35 4.72 -1.02
N THR A 150 -0.59 3.90 0.00
CA THR A 150 -0.51 4.37 1.40
C THR A 150 0.95 4.42 1.83
N TYR A 151 1.36 5.51 2.47
CA TYR A 151 2.73 5.74 2.88
C TYR A 151 2.81 6.21 4.34
N CYS A 152 3.99 6.10 4.93
CA CYS A 152 4.30 6.55 6.29
C CYS A 152 5.71 7.15 6.33
N GLU A 153 6.15 7.60 7.49
CA GLU A 153 7.44 8.23 7.72
C GLU A 153 8.66 7.40 7.29
N ARG A 154 8.51 6.08 7.15
CA ARG A 154 9.65 5.17 6.88
C ARG A 154 10.05 5.07 5.41
N GLY A 155 9.31 5.70 4.50
CA GLY A 155 9.62 5.64 3.07
C GLY A 155 9.00 6.79 2.30
N VAL A 156 9.70 7.26 1.28
CA VAL A 156 9.21 8.30 0.37
C VAL A 156 8.59 7.64 -0.86
N PRO A 157 7.31 7.91 -1.17
CA PRO A 157 6.71 7.38 -2.39
C PRO A 157 7.28 8.07 -3.63
N VAL A 158 7.85 7.26 -4.51
CA VAL A 158 8.29 7.63 -5.86
C VAL A 158 7.83 6.56 -6.84
N SER A 159 7.72 6.88 -8.12
CA SER A 159 7.23 5.91 -9.11
C SER A 159 8.27 4.86 -9.47
N VAL A 160 9.52 5.27 -9.61
CA VAL A 160 10.64 4.43 -10.06
C VAL A 160 11.71 4.38 -8.98
N HIS A 161 11.96 3.20 -8.45
CA HIS A 161 13.00 2.94 -7.46
C HIS A 161 13.48 1.49 -7.55
N GLY A 162 14.69 1.21 -7.08
CA GLY A 162 15.22 -0.14 -6.99
C GLY A 162 14.60 -0.96 -5.83
N PRO A 163 14.99 -2.24 -5.71
CA PRO A 163 14.44 -3.16 -4.70
C PRO A 163 14.74 -2.75 -3.25
N LYS A 164 15.74 -1.92 -3.03
CA LYS A 164 16.10 -1.42 -1.68
C LYS A 164 15.31 -0.17 -1.25
N GLY A 165 14.30 0.22 -2.04
CA GLY A 165 13.41 1.34 -1.71
C GLY A 165 13.87 2.67 -2.30
N SER A 166 13.31 3.78 -1.78
CA SER A 166 13.42 5.10 -2.38
C SER A 166 14.68 5.89 -2.01
N TRP A 167 15.49 5.42 -1.05
CA TRP A 167 16.65 6.19 -0.58
C TRP A 167 17.60 6.58 -1.71
N GLN A 168 17.90 5.67 -2.65
CA GLN A 168 18.81 5.97 -3.74
C GLN A 168 18.28 7.10 -4.64
N VAL A 169 16.96 7.24 -4.79
CA VAL A 169 16.36 8.35 -5.53
C VAL A 169 16.59 9.67 -4.80
N LEU A 170 16.37 9.70 -3.47
CA LEU A 170 16.62 10.88 -2.64
C LEU A 170 18.11 11.26 -2.70
N LYS A 171 19.01 10.29 -2.59
CA LYS A 171 20.45 10.49 -2.69
C LYS A 171 20.85 11.12 -4.04
N ARG A 172 20.30 10.61 -5.16
CA ARG A 172 20.52 11.19 -6.49
C ARG A 172 20.05 12.64 -6.56
N MET A 173 18.89 12.98 -6.00
CA MET A 173 18.39 14.36 -5.93
C MET A 173 19.36 15.26 -5.16
N MET A 174 19.83 14.84 -3.98
CA MET A 174 20.76 15.60 -3.14
C MET A 174 22.14 15.78 -3.82
N GLU A 175 22.58 14.81 -4.62
CA GLU A 175 23.81 14.88 -5.43
C GLU A 175 23.63 15.67 -6.73
N GLY A 176 22.42 16.19 -7.01
CA GLY A 176 22.10 16.90 -8.25
C GLY A 176 22.17 16.02 -9.51
N LYS A 177 22.06 14.71 -9.35
CA LYS A 177 21.94 13.75 -10.45
C LYS A 177 20.49 13.72 -10.99
N PRO A 178 20.30 13.41 -12.28
CA PRO A 178 18.96 13.18 -12.82
C PRO A 178 18.28 11.99 -12.14
N VAL A 179 16.96 12.10 -11.89
CA VAL A 179 16.09 11.04 -11.38
C VAL A 179 15.06 10.65 -12.42
N ILE A 180 14.86 9.34 -12.60
CA ILE A 180 13.94 8.82 -13.60
C ILE A 180 12.50 8.94 -13.12
N VAL A 181 11.64 9.46 -14.00
CA VAL A 181 10.19 9.50 -13.86
C VAL A 181 9.58 8.67 -14.99
N ASN A 182 8.60 7.84 -14.69
CA ASN A 182 7.94 7.01 -15.69
C ASN A 182 7.00 7.82 -16.60
N GLY A 183 6.97 7.47 -17.87
CA GLY A 183 6.15 8.16 -18.88
C GLY A 183 6.64 9.58 -19.13
N ASP A 184 5.74 10.52 -19.24
CA ASP A 184 5.99 11.96 -19.34
C ASP A 184 5.79 12.68 -17.99
N GLY A 185 5.59 11.94 -16.91
CA GLY A 185 5.35 12.46 -15.57
C GLY A 185 3.95 13.03 -15.32
N SER A 186 3.06 13.06 -16.33
CA SER A 186 1.75 13.71 -16.26
C SER A 186 0.64 12.84 -15.68
N SER A 187 0.81 11.50 -15.64
CA SER A 187 -0.22 10.61 -15.12
C SER A 187 -0.49 10.89 -13.63
N LEU A 188 -1.79 10.96 -13.26
CA LEU A 188 -2.23 11.27 -11.92
C LEU A 188 -2.18 10.05 -11.01
N TRP A 189 -1.76 10.29 -9.78
CA TRP A 189 -1.64 9.29 -8.74
C TRP A 189 -2.19 9.79 -7.40
N THR A 190 -2.65 8.85 -6.56
CA THR A 190 -3.19 9.17 -5.24
C THR A 190 -2.30 8.58 -4.15
N LEU A 191 -1.82 9.44 -3.26
CA LEU A 191 -1.00 9.10 -2.12
C LEU A 191 -1.78 9.36 -0.83
N THR A 192 -1.81 8.39 0.08
CA THR A 192 -2.59 8.50 1.31
C THR A 192 -1.69 8.31 2.52
N TRP A 193 -1.63 9.30 3.41
CA TRP A 193 -0.93 9.18 4.68
C TRP A 193 -1.56 8.08 5.54
N ASN A 194 -0.76 7.23 6.16
CA ASN A 194 -1.26 6.05 6.86
C ASN A 194 -2.18 6.36 8.05
N GLU A 195 -2.01 7.52 8.70
CA GLU A 195 -2.93 7.92 9.78
C GLU A 195 -4.29 8.36 9.26
N ASP A 196 -4.34 8.96 8.06
CA ASP A 196 -5.59 9.25 7.37
C ASP A 196 -6.29 7.97 6.93
N PHE A 197 -5.52 7.03 6.36
CA PHE A 197 -6.03 5.70 6.03
C PHE A 197 -6.62 5.01 7.25
N ALA A 198 -5.91 5.05 8.39
CA ALA A 198 -6.34 4.43 9.64
C ALA A 198 -7.70 4.95 10.12
N ARG A 199 -7.97 6.27 10.00
CA ARG A 199 -9.28 6.83 10.39
C ARG A 199 -10.42 6.25 9.55
N GLY A 200 -10.24 6.16 8.23
CA GLY A 200 -11.24 5.54 7.35
C GLY A 200 -11.44 4.05 7.65
N PHE A 201 -10.34 3.34 7.87
CA PHE A 201 -10.35 1.92 8.18
C PHE A 201 -11.06 1.62 9.51
N ILE A 202 -10.72 2.33 10.58
CA ILE A 202 -11.33 2.16 11.90
C ILE A 202 -12.83 2.45 11.86
N GLY A 203 -13.26 3.43 11.08
CA GLY A 203 -14.70 3.73 10.90
C GLY A 203 -15.50 2.61 10.20
N LEU A 204 -14.82 1.66 9.55
CA LEU A 204 -15.47 0.46 8.98
C LEU A 204 -15.54 -0.70 9.98
N LEU A 205 -14.76 -0.68 11.08
CA LEU A 205 -14.77 -1.76 12.06
C LEU A 205 -16.08 -1.76 12.85
N GLY A 206 -16.71 -2.92 12.93
CA GLY A 206 -18.00 -3.08 13.59
C GLY A 206 -19.17 -2.41 12.86
N ASN A 207 -18.96 -1.86 11.66
CA ASN A 207 -20.03 -1.23 10.87
C ASN A 207 -20.81 -2.29 10.08
N PRO A 208 -22.10 -2.52 10.39
CA PRO A 208 -22.87 -3.55 9.69
C PRO A 208 -23.08 -3.26 8.21
N LYS A 209 -22.96 -1.99 7.78
CA LYS A 209 -23.05 -1.59 6.36
C LYS A 209 -21.76 -1.94 5.57
N ALA A 210 -20.71 -2.37 6.27
CA ALA A 210 -19.47 -2.78 5.62
C ALA A 210 -19.43 -4.29 5.33
N LEU A 211 -20.34 -5.07 5.90
CA LEU A 211 -20.36 -6.53 5.70
C LEU A 211 -20.78 -6.88 4.27
N GLY A 212 -20.00 -7.74 3.63
CA GLY A 212 -20.21 -8.15 2.24
C GLY A 212 -19.80 -7.10 1.19
N GLU A 213 -19.13 -6.03 1.60
CA GLU A 213 -18.82 -4.87 0.77
C GLU A 213 -17.32 -4.65 0.59
N ALA A 214 -16.95 -4.03 -0.54
CA ALA A 214 -15.61 -3.51 -0.78
C ALA A 214 -15.59 -2.00 -0.62
N PHE A 215 -14.49 -1.47 -0.07
CA PHE A 215 -14.24 -0.04 0.10
C PHE A 215 -12.84 0.32 -0.36
N GLN A 216 -12.73 1.45 -1.04
CA GLN A 216 -11.44 2.11 -1.23
C GLN A 216 -11.27 3.23 -0.21
N ILE A 217 -10.06 3.32 0.38
CA ILE A 217 -9.72 4.33 1.40
C ILE A 217 -8.53 5.12 0.88
N MET A 218 -8.77 6.35 0.46
CA MET A 218 -7.75 7.16 -0.19
C MET A 218 -7.94 8.65 0.11
N SER A 219 -6.87 9.42 -0.08
CA SER A 219 -6.93 10.89 -0.13
C SER A 219 -7.73 11.36 -1.34
N ASP A 220 -8.36 12.52 -1.22
CA ASP A 220 -8.98 13.21 -2.35
C ASP A 220 -7.94 13.97 -3.19
N GLU A 221 -6.69 14.09 -2.72
CA GLU A 221 -5.61 14.76 -3.43
C GLU A 221 -5.09 13.88 -4.56
N GLN A 222 -4.93 14.48 -5.73
CA GLN A 222 -4.40 13.84 -6.92
C GLN A 222 -3.25 14.66 -7.45
N LEU A 223 -2.11 14.03 -7.63
CA LEU A 223 -0.89 14.67 -8.09
C LEU A 223 -0.34 13.92 -9.31
N SER A 224 0.22 14.67 -10.27
CA SER A 224 1.05 14.04 -11.29
C SER A 224 2.36 13.52 -10.69
N TRP A 225 3.01 12.57 -11.37
CA TRP A 225 4.30 12.09 -10.89
C TRP A 225 5.32 13.23 -10.80
N ASP A 226 5.32 14.18 -11.73
CA ASP A 226 6.18 15.36 -11.65
C ASP A 226 5.92 16.18 -10.39
N GLN A 227 4.66 16.44 -10.06
CA GLN A 227 4.31 17.14 -8.82
C GLN A 227 4.77 16.39 -7.58
N ILE A 228 4.65 15.05 -7.58
CA ILE A 228 5.14 14.20 -6.48
C ILE A 228 6.65 14.35 -6.32
N TYR A 229 7.43 14.26 -7.41
CA TYR A 229 8.89 14.40 -7.35
C TYR A 229 9.32 15.82 -6.95
N HIS A 230 8.61 16.86 -7.39
CA HIS A 230 8.84 18.22 -6.91
C HIS A 230 8.56 18.39 -5.42
N CYS A 231 7.50 17.77 -4.88
CA CYS A 231 7.23 17.76 -3.44
C CYS A 231 8.37 17.09 -2.66
N VAL A 232 8.91 15.97 -3.18
CA VAL A 232 10.06 15.29 -2.57
C VAL A 232 11.29 16.20 -2.57
N ALA A 233 11.61 16.78 -3.72
CA ALA A 233 12.77 17.68 -3.86
C ALA A 233 12.66 18.92 -2.96
N ASN A 234 11.48 19.53 -2.89
CA ASN A 234 11.21 20.66 -1.98
C ASN A 234 11.40 20.25 -0.50
N ALA A 235 11.01 19.03 -0.12
CA ALA A 235 11.24 18.52 1.22
C ALA A 235 12.73 18.30 1.53
N LEU A 236 13.54 17.98 0.52
CA LEU A 236 15.00 17.86 0.60
C LEU A 236 15.72 19.21 0.51
N GLY A 237 15.03 20.30 0.10
CA GLY A 237 15.64 21.61 -0.14
C GLY A 237 16.50 21.68 -1.39
N VAL A 238 16.21 20.90 -2.43
CA VAL A 238 16.96 20.81 -3.69
C VAL A 238 16.06 21.02 -4.91
N GLU A 239 16.66 21.39 -6.03
CA GLU A 239 15.99 21.47 -7.33
C GLU A 239 16.15 20.13 -8.06
N PRO A 240 15.04 19.42 -8.44
CA PRO A 240 15.15 18.12 -9.07
C PRO A 240 15.50 18.21 -10.56
N LYS A 241 16.29 17.28 -11.05
CA LYS A 241 16.50 17.05 -12.48
C LYS A 241 15.68 15.85 -12.91
N LEU A 242 14.42 16.08 -13.30
CA LEU A 242 13.53 15.00 -13.74
C LEU A 242 13.93 14.52 -15.13
N TYR A 243 14.03 13.22 -15.31
CA TYR A 243 14.33 12.57 -16.58
C TYR A 243 13.22 11.58 -16.92
N HIS A 244 12.40 11.95 -17.91
CA HIS A 244 11.22 11.19 -18.32
C HIS A 244 11.60 10.04 -19.25
N VAL A 245 11.12 8.84 -18.92
CA VAL A 245 11.39 7.62 -19.69
C VAL A 245 10.10 6.82 -19.83
N ALA A 246 9.79 6.39 -21.05
CA ALA A 246 8.62 5.56 -21.32
C ALA A 246 8.64 4.28 -20.45
N SER A 247 7.48 3.93 -19.88
CA SER A 247 7.37 2.81 -18.92
C SER A 247 7.77 1.47 -19.52
N ASP A 248 7.46 1.23 -20.79
CA ASP A 248 7.85 0.02 -21.52
C ASP A 248 9.38 -0.08 -21.71
N PHE A 249 10.04 1.06 -21.96
CA PHE A 249 11.50 1.09 -22.03
C PHE A 249 12.15 0.78 -20.66
N LEU A 250 11.57 1.31 -19.58
CA LEU A 250 12.01 0.97 -18.22
C LEU A 250 11.88 -0.53 -17.94
N VAL A 251 10.75 -1.13 -18.32
CA VAL A 251 10.53 -2.58 -18.20
C VAL A 251 11.54 -3.37 -19.02
N ALA A 252 11.76 -2.99 -20.28
CA ALA A 252 12.68 -3.71 -21.18
C ALA A 252 14.14 -3.66 -20.73
N THR A 253 14.55 -2.63 -19.99
CA THR A 253 15.93 -2.39 -19.58
C THR A 253 16.25 -2.75 -18.14
N SER A 254 15.24 -3.02 -17.32
CA SER A 254 15.40 -3.39 -15.90
C SER A 254 15.60 -4.89 -15.70
N PRO A 255 16.26 -5.30 -14.61
CA PRO A 255 16.22 -6.70 -14.17
C PRO A 255 14.76 -7.13 -13.89
N LYS A 256 14.37 -8.32 -14.35
CA LYS A 256 13.02 -8.85 -14.14
C LYS A 256 12.60 -8.91 -12.67
N ALA A 257 13.56 -9.15 -11.78
CA ALA A 257 13.32 -9.20 -10.34
C ALA A 257 12.85 -7.87 -9.73
N TRP A 258 12.95 -6.75 -10.46
CA TRP A 258 12.43 -5.46 -9.99
C TRP A 258 10.93 -5.28 -10.25
N ASP A 259 10.35 -6.19 -11.03
CA ASP A 259 8.91 -6.25 -11.32
C ASP A 259 8.31 -4.93 -11.83
N PHE A 260 9.05 -4.24 -12.72
CA PHE A 260 8.57 -2.97 -13.30
C PHE A 260 7.39 -3.19 -14.25
N GLU A 261 7.22 -4.37 -14.84
CA GLU A 261 6.02 -4.66 -15.63
C GLU A 261 4.77 -4.58 -14.75
N GLY A 262 4.74 -5.26 -13.61
CA GLY A 262 3.61 -5.21 -12.68
C GLY A 262 3.41 -3.82 -12.09
N ASN A 263 4.47 -3.27 -11.56
CA ASN A 263 4.42 -2.05 -10.75
C ASN A 263 4.29 -0.75 -11.60
N LEU A 264 4.79 -0.70 -12.84
CA LEU A 264 4.61 0.43 -13.75
C LEU A 264 3.45 0.18 -14.72
N ILE A 265 3.56 -0.80 -15.62
CA ILE A 265 2.53 -1.04 -16.65
C ILE A 265 1.21 -1.49 -16.00
N GLY A 266 1.30 -2.38 -15.01
CA GLY A 266 0.14 -2.89 -14.29
C GLY A 266 -0.45 -1.92 -13.26
N ASP A 267 0.22 -0.79 -12.95
CA ASP A 267 -0.27 0.11 -11.90
C ASP A 267 0.00 1.60 -12.19
N LYS A 268 1.25 2.08 -12.10
CA LYS A 268 1.59 3.51 -11.97
C LYS A 268 1.63 4.29 -13.28
N SER A 269 1.64 3.63 -14.44
CA SER A 269 1.79 4.30 -15.74
C SER A 269 0.51 4.95 -16.26
N VAL A 270 -0.65 4.69 -15.65
CA VAL A 270 -1.93 5.23 -16.09
C VAL A 270 -2.55 6.13 -15.03
N THR A 271 -3.25 7.17 -15.49
CA THR A 271 -4.01 8.06 -14.62
C THR A 271 -5.15 7.29 -13.94
N VAL A 272 -5.24 7.40 -12.60
CA VAL A 272 -6.36 6.92 -11.79
C VAL A 272 -6.78 8.00 -10.78
N ILE A 273 -8.09 8.22 -10.69
CA ILE A 273 -8.74 9.12 -9.73
C ILE A 273 -9.73 8.28 -8.94
N PHE A 274 -9.61 8.23 -7.63
CA PHE A 274 -10.46 7.37 -6.82
C PHE A 274 -11.63 8.14 -6.22
N ASP A 275 -12.86 7.70 -6.49
CA ASP A 275 -14.07 8.22 -5.85
C ASP A 275 -14.35 7.48 -4.53
N CYS A 276 -14.00 8.10 -3.41
CA CYS A 276 -14.24 7.56 -2.06
C CYS A 276 -15.63 7.90 -1.49
N SER A 277 -16.60 8.27 -2.31
CA SER A 277 -17.95 8.62 -1.87
C SER A 277 -18.66 7.49 -1.12
N LYS A 278 -18.41 6.23 -1.49
CA LYS A 278 -18.94 5.06 -0.77
C LYS A 278 -18.43 5.01 0.66
N LEU A 279 -17.12 5.17 0.86
CA LEU A 279 -16.51 5.25 2.18
C LEU A 279 -17.10 6.41 2.99
N LYS A 280 -17.18 7.60 2.41
CA LYS A 280 -17.71 8.81 3.10
C LYS A 280 -19.16 8.64 3.54
N ARG A 281 -19.97 7.85 2.81
CA ARG A 281 -21.33 7.49 3.24
C ARG A 281 -21.34 6.46 4.38
N ALA A 282 -20.40 5.51 4.37
CA ALA A 282 -20.30 4.49 5.42
C ALA A 282 -19.64 5.03 6.70
N VAL A 283 -18.71 5.96 6.56
CA VAL A 283 -17.93 6.60 7.64
C VAL A 283 -18.13 8.12 7.53
N PRO A 284 -19.25 8.67 8.02
CA PRO A 284 -19.51 10.10 7.97
C PRO A 284 -18.42 10.90 8.69
N GLY A 285 -17.97 11.96 8.05
CA GLY A 285 -16.87 12.80 8.55
C GLY A 285 -15.47 12.32 8.18
N PHE A 286 -15.33 11.19 7.47
CA PHE A 286 -14.03 10.82 6.93
C PHE A 286 -13.53 11.86 5.93
N CYS A 287 -12.31 12.34 6.18
CA CYS A 287 -11.53 13.19 5.29
C CYS A 287 -10.05 12.90 5.51
N ALA A 288 -9.29 12.72 4.44
CA ALA A 288 -7.84 12.72 4.52
C ALA A 288 -7.36 14.17 4.72
N THR A 289 -6.65 14.41 5.80
CA THR A 289 -6.27 15.78 6.23
C THR A 289 -4.79 16.09 6.08
N THR A 290 -4.00 15.12 5.68
CA THR A 290 -2.55 15.26 5.48
C THR A 290 -2.26 15.36 3.98
N PRO A 291 -2.06 16.55 3.40
CA PRO A 291 -1.67 16.69 2.01
C PRO A 291 -0.26 16.15 1.79
N PHE A 292 0.02 15.69 0.59
CA PHE A 292 1.28 14.98 0.30
C PHE A 292 2.52 15.82 0.62
N HIS A 293 2.51 17.12 0.32
CA HIS A 293 3.65 18.00 0.60
C HIS A 293 4.00 18.09 2.10
N GLU A 294 3.02 17.89 3.00
CA GLU A 294 3.27 17.80 4.44
C GLU A 294 3.73 16.40 4.85
N GLY A 295 3.06 15.37 4.35
CA GLY A 295 3.41 13.98 4.64
C GLY A 295 4.84 13.65 4.19
N VAL A 296 5.22 14.04 2.97
CA VAL A 296 6.57 13.77 2.45
C VAL A 296 7.66 14.52 3.22
N ARG A 297 7.37 15.72 3.74
CA ARG A 297 8.29 16.45 4.60
C ARG A 297 8.60 15.68 5.89
N ARG A 298 7.57 15.03 6.47
CA ARG A 298 7.74 14.12 7.63
C ARG A 298 8.58 12.90 7.26
N CYS A 299 8.34 12.29 6.08
CA CYS A 299 9.11 11.15 5.60
C CYS A 299 10.59 11.52 5.44
N VAL A 300 10.89 12.61 4.73
CA VAL A 300 12.27 13.06 4.50
C VAL A 300 12.97 13.37 5.83
N ALA A 301 12.33 14.13 6.73
CA ALA A 301 12.91 14.43 8.03
C ALA A 301 13.20 13.15 8.84
N HIS A 302 12.27 12.18 8.82
CA HIS A 302 12.45 10.91 9.53
C HIS A 302 13.60 10.09 8.91
N ILE A 303 13.64 9.93 7.59
CA ILE A 303 14.69 9.16 6.92
C ILE A 303 16.07 9.79 7.14
N LEU A 304 16.18 11.12 7.07
CA LEU A 304 17.46 11.80 7.31
C LEU A 304 17.93 11.63 8.77
N ALA A 305 17.02 11.51 9.73
CA ALA A 305 17.33 11.28 11.14
C ALA A 305 17.63 9.79 11.47
N HIS A 306 17.36 8.85 10.55
CA HIS A 306 17.45 7.40 10.77
C HIS A 306 18.35 6.74 9.71
N PRO A 307 19.68 6.70 9.92
CA PRO A 307 20.63 6.14 8.94
C PRO A 307 20.34 4.68 8.54
N GLU A 308 19.70 3.90 9.41
CA GLU A 308 19.29 2.53 9.12
C GLU A 308 18.23 2.42 8.00
N LEU A 309 17.53 3.51 7.68
CA LEU A 309 16.59 3.58 6.56
C LEU A 309 17.26 4.04 5.25
N GLN A 310 18.53 4.44 5.31
CA GLN A 310 19.30 4.99 4.20
C GLN A 310 20.06 3.89 3.44
N THR A 311 19.34 2.85 3.02
CA THR A 311 19.96 1.72 2.32
C THR A 311 20.32 2.09 0.88
N GLU A 312 21.62 2.15 0.59
CA GLU A 312 22.11 2.42 -0.75
C GLU A 312 21.81 1.29 -1.73
N ASP A 313 21.51 1.67 -2.97
CA ASP A 313 21.23 0.76 -4.08
C ASP A 313 22.11 1.11 -5.29
N PRO A 314 23.40 0.71 -5.27
CA PRO A 314 24.34 1.04 -6.34
C PRO A 314 23.98 0.38 -7.68
N GLU A 315 23.26 -0.74 -7.66
CA GLU A 315 22.78 -1.39 -8.89
C GLU A 315 21.73 -0.53 -9.58
N PHE A 316 20.77 -0.02 -8.79
CA PHE A 316 19.76 0.91 -9.28
C PHE A 316 20.40 2.24 -9.74
N ASP A 317 21.35 2.80 -9.00
CA ASP A 317 22.05 4.02 -9.38
C ASP A 317 22.74 3.89 -10.74
N ALA A 318 23.51 2.81 -10.92
CA ALA A 318 24.21 2.51 -12.18
C ALA A 318 23.23 2.21 -13.34
N TRP A 319 22.08 1.57 -13.04
CA TRP A 319 21.04 1.34 -14.05
C TRP A 319 20.43 2.66 -14.50
N CYS A 320 20.13 3.60 -13.60
CA CYS A 320 19.64 4.93 -13.96
C CYS A 320 20.59 5.62 -14.93
N ASP A 321 21.89 5.61 -14.65
CA ASP A 321 22.89 6.26 -15.51
C ASP A 321 22.96 5.60 -16.90
N ARG A 322 22.86 4.27 -16.98
CA ARG A 322 22.81 3.55 -18.26
C ARG A 322 21.56 3.89 -19.09
N VAL A 323 20.39 3.94 -18.43
CA VAL A 323 19.10 4.27 -19.09
C VAL A 323 19.18 5.69 -19.66
N ILE A 324 19.61 6.65 -18.87
CA ILE A 324 19.75 8.05 -19.27
C ILE A 324 20.73 8.15 -20.46
N ALA A 325 21.90 7.54 -20.36
CA ALA A 325 22.90 7.57 -21.43
C ALA A 325 22.39 6.94 -22.75
N ALA A 326 21.59 5.88 -22.67
CA ALA A 326 20.98 5.25 -23.84
C ALA A 326 19.96 6.18 -24.52
N GLN A 327 19.12 6.86 -23.74
CA GLN A 327 18.15 7.83 -24.24
C GLN A 327 18.81 9.06 -24.84
N GLU A 328 19.88 9.60 -24.25
CA GLU A 328 20.63 10.73 -24.80
C GLU A 328 21.28 10.38 -26.14
N LYS A 329 21.80 9.18 -26.30
CA LYS A 329 22.30 8.69 -27.58
C LYS A 329 21.19 8.62 -28.65
N ALA A 330 19.99 8.17 -28.28
CA ALA A 330 18.85 8.09 -29.20
C ALA A 330 18.38 9.48 -29.63
N LYS A 331 18.46 10.50 -28.77
CA LYS A 331 18.11 11.91 -29.12
C LYS A 331 19.09 12.53 -30.13
N ALA A 332 20.27 11.99 -30.28
CA ALA A 332 21.29 12.48 -31.21
C ALA A 332 21.14 11.90 -32.64
N LEU A 333 20.13 11.03 -32.88
CA LEU A 333 19.75 10.50 -34.21
C LEU A 333 18.82 11.46 -34.96
#